data_079d2aba54b7bd61aca6340998298d1d
#
_entry.id   079d2aba54b7bd61aca6340998298d1d
#
_cell.length_a   1.000
_cell.length_b   1.000
_cell.length_c   1.000
_cell.angle_alpha   90.00
_cell.angle_beta   90.00
_cell.angle_gamma   90.00
#
_symmetry.space_group_name_H-M   'P 1'
#
loop_
_entity.id
_entity.type
_entity.pdbx_description
1 polymer ?
#
loop_
_entity_poly.entity_id
_entity_poly.type
_entity_poly.pdbx_seq_one_letter_code
_entity_poly.pdbx_strand_id
1 'polypeptide(L)'
;MAAFAESEAEAMSDNIKWGKRRRFEQGLVETITVHNLNGYTQKNGEVAIVESEAEIVRRIYQEYLDGYNMDEIARRLNNDGIPTKKEVSCWTGTQIRNILMNEKYTGDCILQKWYVSDPLRQLHTRNMGELTRYHVEGCYPAIIDKNEWQVFNQIFL
;
A
#
# COMPACT_ATOMS: atom_id res chain seq x y z
N MET A 1 7.88 38.28 -15.54
CA MET A 1 7.09 38.06 -14.30
C MET A 1 6.68 36.59 -14.15
N ALA A 2 6.17 35.91 -15.19
CA ALA A 2 5.79 34.50 -15.10
C ALA A 2 6.97 33.53 -14.82
N ALA A 3 8.16 33.79 -15.36
CA ALA A 3 9.35 32.97 -15.15
C ALA A 3 9.86 32.98 -13.70
N PHE A 4 9.65 34.01 -12.94
CA PHE A 4 10.02 34.10 -11.52
C PHE A 4 9.11 33.24 -10.64
N ALA A 5 7.80 33.24 -10.91
CA ALA A 5 6.83 32.43 -10.17
C ALA A 5 7.02 30.92 -10.45
N GLU A 6 7.36 30.54 -11.67
CA GLU A 6 7.71 29.14 -12.02
C GLU A 6 8.98 28.71 -11.31
N SER A 7 10.03 29.52 -11.28
CA SER A 7 11.29 29.22 -10.60
C SER A 7 11.12 29.09 -9.08
N GLU A 8 10.32 29.94 -8.44
CA GLU A 8 9.99 29.83 -7.02
C GLU A 8 9.17 28.56 -6.71
N ALA A 9 8.19 28.23 -7.56
CA ALA A 9 7.38 27.03 -7.40
C ALA A 9 8.21 25.75 -7.58
N GLU A 10 9.15 25.71 -8.52
CA GLU A 10 10.08 24.61 -8.71
C GLU A 10 11.02 24.44 -7.51
N ALA A 11 11.63 25.54 -7.04
CA ALA A 11 12.50 25.52 -5.87
C ALA A 11 11.76 25.06 -4.60
N MET A 12 10.53 25.51 -4.40
CA MET A 12 9.70 25.10 -3.28
C MET A 12 9.31 23.61 -3.38
N SER A 13 8.99 23.13 -4.58
CA SER A 13 8.72 21.72 -4.86
C SER A 13 9.94 20.85 -4.56
N ASP A 14 11.13 21.26 -4.96
CA ASP A 14 12.38 20.54 -4.73
C ASP A 14 12.76 20.50 -3.25
N ASN A 15 12.54 21.57 -2.51
CA ASN A 15 12.74 21.60 -1.05
C ASN A 15 11.78 20.61 -0.33
N ILE A 16 10.51 20.54 -0.74
CA ILE A 16 9.53 19.61 -0.19
C ILE A 16 9.94 18.16 -0.50
N LYS A 17 10.36 17.89 -1.73
CA LYS A 17 10.85 16.57 -2.14
C LYS A 17 12.08 16.15 -1.35
N TRP A 18 13.03 17.06 -1.17
CA TRP A 18 14.24 16.83 -0.38
C TRP A 18 13.91 16.52 1.08
N GLY A 19 13.02 17.30 1.71
CA GLY A 19 12.57 17.07 3.07
C GLY A 19 11.88 15.70 3.25
N LYS A 20 11.03 15.30 2.30
CA LYS A 20 10.40 13.97 2.31
C LYS A 20 11.42 12.85 2.18
N ARG A 21 12.41 12.96 1.28
CA ARG A 21 13.47 11.96 1.12
C ARG A 21 14.27 11.78 2.40
N ARG A 22 14.61 12.88 3.06
CA ARG A 22 15.35 12.85 4.32
C ARG A 22 14.58 12.14 5.44
N ARG A 23 13.27 12.36 5.50
CA ARG A 23 12.38 11.63 6.44
C ARG A 23 12.32 10.14 6.12
N PHE A 24 12.27 9.77 4.85
CA PHE A 24 12.28 8.37 4.41
C PHE A 24 13.61 7.69 4.78
N GLU A 25 14.76 8.38 4.60
CA GLU A 25 16.07 7.90 5.01
C GLU A 25 16.18 7.67 6.52
N GLN A 26 15.45 8.45 7.31
CA GLN A 26 15.39 8.35 8.77
C GLN A 26 14.32 7.34 9.25
N GLY A 27 13.59 6.70 8.34
CA GLY A 27 12.50 5.79 8.68
C GLY A 27 11.29 6.49 9.30
N LEU A 28 11.20 7.81 9.19
CA LEU A 28 10.09 8.60 9.70
C LEU A 28 8.91 8.53 8.72
N VAL A 29 7.94 7.69 9.02
CA VAL A 29 6.78 7.45 8.19
C VAL A 29 5.59 8.21 8.76
N GLU A 30 5.58 9.53 8.58
CA GLU A 30 4.51 10.40 9.11
C GLU A 30 3.17 10.29 8.38
N THR A 31 3.14 9.66 7.20
CA THR A 31 1.95 9.68 6.32
C THR A 31 1.59 8.31 5.75
N ILE A 32 1.57 7.27 6.59
CA ILE A 32 1.00 6.02 6.15
C ILE A 32 -0.52 6.12 6.28
N THR A 33 -1.19 6.17 5.15
CA THR A 33 -2.64 6.12 5.10
C THR A 33 -3.08 4.67 4.96
N VAL A 34 -3.75 4.14 5.97
CA VAL A 34 -4.28 2.77 5.97
C VAL A 34 -5.80 2.70 5.84
N HIS A 35 -6.48 3.84 5.67
CA HIS A 35 -7.94 3.91 5.63
C HIS A 35 -8.59 3.03 4.57
N ASN A 36 -7.89 2.75 3.48
CA ASN A 36 -8.39 1.91 2.40
C ASN A 36 -7.85 0.47 2.44
N LEU A 37 -7.07 0.11 3.47
CA LEU A 37 -6.55 -1.24 3.63
C LEU A 37 -7.50 -2.07 4.50
N ASN A 38 -7.97 -3.20 3.97
CA ASN A 38 -8.69 -4.18 4.78
C ASN A 38 -7.78 -4.67 5.90
N GLY A 39 -8.32 -4.84 7.08
CA GLY A 39 -7.59 -5.32 8.25
C GLY A 39 -6.97 -4.24 9.11
N TYR A 40 -6.94 -2.99 8.66
CA TYR A 40 -6.34 -1.89 9.43
C TYR A 40 -7.30 -0.72 9.65
N THR A 41 -7.15 -0.09 10.79
CA THR A 41 -7.73 1.22 11.11
C THR A 41 -6.65 2.15 11.64
N GLN A 42 -6.90 3.44 11.57
CA GLN A 42 -5.98 4.45 12.08
C GLN A 42 -6.75 5.45 12.95
N LYS A 43 -6.30 5.61 14.19
CA LYS A 43 -6.82 6.61 15.12
C LYS A 43 -5.65 7.38 15.71
N ASN A 44 -5.74 8.71 15.69
CA ASN A 44 -4.70 9.60 16.26
C ASN A 44 -3.28 9.32 15.75
N GLY A 45 -3.15 8.89 14.50
CA GLY A 45 -1.86 8.53 13.90
C GLY A 45 -1.38 7.10 14.18
N GLU A 46 -1.98 6.39 15.12
CA GLU A 46 -1.66 4.99 15.40
C GLU A 46 -2.46 4.03 14.54
N VAL A 47 -1.78 3.02 14.01
CA VAL A 47 -2.38 1.97 13.20
C VAL A 47 -2.67 0.76 14.06
N ALA A 48 -3.90 0.27 14.00
CA ALA A 48 -4.34 -0.92 14.70
C ALA A 48 -4.99 -1.93 13.74
N ILE A 49 -4.93 -3.22 14.11
CA ILE A 49 -5.61 -4.29 13.39
C ILE A 49 -7.09 -4.29 13.73
N VAL A 50 -7.93 -4.42 12.70
CA VAL A 50 -9.36 -4.75 12.83
C VAL A 50 -9.48 -6.25 12.57
N GLU A 51 -9.64 -7.05 13.63
CA GLU A 51 -9.52 -8.50 13.55
C GLU A 51 -10.51 -9.13 12.56
N SER A 52 -11.76 -8.66 12.51
CA SER A 52 -12.76 -9.16 11.56
C SER A 52 -12.36 -8.95 10.09
N GLU A 53 -11.70 -7.85 9.78
CA GLU A 53 -11.16 -7.58 8.44
C GLU A 53 -9.84 -8.33 8.20
N ALA A 54 -9.02 -8.49 9.24
CA ALA A 54 -7.75 -9.23 9.16
C ALA A 54 -7.97 -10.72 8.86
N GLU A 55 -9.02 -11.31 9.41
CA GLU A 55 -9.42 -12.68 9.09
C GLU A 55 -9.75 -12.86 7.60
N ILE A 56 -10.39 -11.86 6.99
CA ILE A 56 -10.68 -11.86 5.55
C ILE A 56 -9.37 -11.84 4.75
N VAL A 57 -8.41 -11.01 5.16
CA VAL A 57 -7.10 -10.94 4.52
C VAL A 57 -6.37 -12.27 4.63
N ARG A 58 -6.31 -12.88 5.82
CA ARG A 58 -5.68 -14.20 6.02
C ARG A 58 -6.35 -15.29 5.18
N ARG A 59 -7.69 -15.28 5.10
CA ARG A 59 -8.45 -16.18 4.24
C ARG A 59 -8.07 -16.03 2.77
N ILE A 60 -7.92 -14.81 2.27
CA ILE A 60 -7.52 -14.55 0.88
C ILE A 60 -6.14 -15.14 0.59
N TYR A 61 -5.17 -14.96 1.49
CA TYR A 61 -3.85 -15.57 1.34
C TYR A 61 -3.90 -17.10 1.37
N GLN A 62 -4.67 -17.67 2.31
CA GLN A 62 -4.81 -19.12 2.42
C GLN A 62 -5.48 -19.73 1.17
N GLU A 63 -6.58 -19.17 0.69
CA GLU A 63 -7.27 -19.67 -0.50
C GLU A 63 -6.37 -19.59 -1.75
N TYR A 64 -5.53 -18.55 -1.86
CA TYR A 64 -4.57 -18.46 -2.94
C TYR A 64 -3.48 -19.54 -2.84
N LEU A 65 -2.95 -19.82 -1.64
CA LEU A 65 -2.00 -20.91 -1.41
C LEU A 65 -2.62 -22.29 -1.66
N ASP A 66 -3.92 -22.44 -1.43
CA ASP A 66 -4.71 -23.65 -1.74
C ASP A 66 -4.93 -23.85 -3.25
N GLY A 67 -4.54 -22.88 -4.09
CA GLY A 67 -4.57 -22.97 -5.54
C GLY A 67 -5.75 -22.28 -6.22
N TYR A 68 -6.59 -21.55 -5.49
CA TYR A 68 -7.66 -20.75 -6.11
C TYR A 68 -7.10 -19.51 -6.81
N ASN A 69 -7.63 -19.18 -7.98
CA ASN A 69 -7.26 -17.94 -8.65
C ASN A 69 -8.00 -16.73 -8.04
N MET A 70 -7.55 -15.53 -8.37
CA MET A 70 -8.04 -14.28 -7.78
C MET A 70 -9.54 -14.03 -8.04
N ASP A 71 -10.02 -14.40 -9.22
CA ASP A 71 -11.45 -14.23 -9.57
C ASP A 71 -12.33 -15.26 -8.84
N GLU A 72 -11.81 -16.45 -8.62
CA GLU A 72 -12.48 -17.49 -7.81
C GLU A 72 -12.57 -17.06 -6.35
N ILE A 73 -11.48 -16.55 -5.77
CA ILE A 73 -11.47 -16.03 -4.40
C ILE A 73 -12.50 -14.90 -4.26
N ALA A 74 -12.50 -13.95 -5.19
CA ALA A 74 -13.46 -12.85 -5.19
C ALA A 74 -14.92 -13.37 -5.24
N ARG A 75 -15.20 -14.34 -6.09
CA ARG A 75 -16.52 -14.97 -6.21
C ARG A 75 -16.94 -15.67 -4.92
N ARG A 76 -16.03 -16.40 -4.28
CA ARG A 76 -16.28 -17.09 -3.01
C ARG A 76 -16.62 -16.10 -1.90
N LEU A 77 -15.85 -15.01 -1.76
CA LEU A 77 -16.13 -13.96 -0.78
C LEU A 77 -17.50 -13.31 -1.01
N ASN A 78 -17.87 -13.04 -2.28
CA ASN A 78 -19.16 -12.49 -2.63
C ASN A 78 -20.31 -13.46 -2.32
N ASN A 79 -20.15 -14.76 -2.62
CA ASN A 79 -21.14 -15.79 -2.35
C ASN A 79 -21.38 -15.98 -0.84
N ASP A 80 -20.33 -15.81 -0.04
CA ASP A 80 -20.40 -15.88 1.42
C ASP A 80 -20.94 -14.58 2.06
N GLY A 81 -21.26 -13.57 1.23
CA GLY A 81 -21.80 -12.30 1.69
C GLY A 81 -20.81 -11.43 2.46
N ILE A 82 -19.50 -11.65 2.27
CA ILE A 82 -18.48 -10.89 2.97
C ILE A 82 -18.37 -9.48 2.35
N PRO A 83 -18.58 -8.41 3.14
CA PRO A 83 -18.55 -7.05 2.61
C PRO A 83 -17.12 -6.62 2.27
N THR A 84 -16.99 -5.75 1.27
CA THR A 84 -15.76 -5.00 1.04
C THR A 84 -15.63 -3.87 2.07
N LYS A 85 -14.45 -3.32 2.25
CA LYS A 85 -14.23 -2.20 3.20
C LYS A 85 -15.13 -0.99 2.95
N LYS A 86 -15.54 -0.77 1.71
CA LYS A 86 -16.43 0.33 1.32
C LYS A 86 -17.93 -0.04 1.37
N GLU A 87 -18.26 -1.28 1.70
CA GLU A 87 -19.62 -1.83 1.81
C GLU A 87 -20.54 -1.66 0.58
N VAL A 88 -20.08 -0.97 -0.46
CA VAL A 88 -20.87 -0.56 -1.62
C VAL A 88 -20.60 -1.41 -2.87
N SER A 89 -19.51 -2.19 -2.86
CA SER A 89 -19.06 -2.95 -4.04
C SER A 89 -18.84 -4.43 -3.73
N CYS A 90 -18.97 -5.26 -4.77
CA CYS A 90 -18.56 -6.65 -4.68
C CYS A 90 -17.04 -6.80 -4.77
N TRP A 91 -16.52 -7.90 -4.25
CA TRP A 91 -15.13 -8.28 -4.44
C TRP A 91 -14.81 -8.54 -5.90
N THR A 92 -13.67 -8.12 -6.36
CA THR A 92 -13.15 -8.34 -7.72
C THR A 92 -11.75 -8.94 -7.66
N GLY A 93 -11.33 -9.67 -8.69
CA GLY A 93 -9.99 -10.23 -8.79
C GLY A 93 -8.89 -9.18 -8.66
N THR A 94 -9.12 -7.95 -9.14
CA THR A 94 -8.18 -6.84 -8.97
C THR A 94 -7.97 -6.43 -7.51
N GLN A 95 -9.05 -6.41 -6.71
CA GLN A 95 -8.95 -6.13 -5.28
C GLN A 95 -8.19 -7.24 -4.55
N ILE A 96 -8.45 -8.50 -4.88
CA ILE A 96 -7.72 -9.65 -4.35
C ILE A 96 -6.23 -9.54 -4.68
N ARG A 97 -5.91 -9.26 -5.95
CA ARG A 97 -4.52 -9.05 -6.37
C ARG A 97 -3.83 -7.93 -5.58
N ASN A 98 -4.50 -6.82 -5.39
CA ASN A 98 -3.94 -5.68 -4.65
C ASN A 98 -3.66 -6.03 -3.18
N ILE A 99 -4.49 -6.88 -2.56
CA ILE A 99 -4.26 -7.37 -1.21
C ILE A 99 -3.05 -8.31 -1.19
N LEU A 100 -3.01 -9.29 -2.07
CA LEU A 100 -1.95 -10.29 -2.14
C LEU A 100 -0.56 -9.69 -2.41
N MET A 101 -0.48 -8.62 -3.19
CA MET A 101 0.78 -7.96 -3.55
C MET A 101 1.19 -6.83 -2.61
N ASN A 102 0.45 -6.58 -1.54
CA ASN A 102 0.72 -5.45 -0.66
C ASN A 102 1.61 -5.86 0.51
N GLU A 103 2.86 -5.43 0.49
CA GLU A 103 3.84 -5.68 1.55
C GLU A 103 3.42 -5.12 2.92
N LYS A 104 2.49 -4.18 2.95
CA LYS A 104 2.00 -3.58 4.19
C LYS A 104 1.38 -4.59 5.14
N TYR A 105 0.85 -5.69 4.63
CA TYR A 105 0.29 -6.76 5.46
C TYR A 105 1.33 -7.51 6.28
N THR A 106 2.62 -7.42 5.92
CA THR A 106 3.73 -7.93 6.74
C THR A 106 4.18 -6.97 7.84
N GLY A 107 3.58 -5.79 7.92
CA GLY A 107 3.98 -4.71 8.82
C GLY A 107 5.07 -3.80 8.26
N ASP A 108 5.62 -4.12 7.11
CA ASP A 108 6.66 -3.35 6.44
C ASP A 108 6.06 -2.32 5.48
N CYS A 109 6.87 -1.36 5.08
CA CYS A 109 6.49 -0.32 4.13
C CYS A 109 7.61 -0.06 3.14
N ILE A 110 7.23 0.02 1.87
CA ILE A 110 8.12 0.53 0.83
C ILE A 110 7.71 1.96 0.51
N LEU A 111 8.60 2.89 0.81
CA LEU A 111 8.42 4.30 0.57
C LEU A 111 8.93 4.69 -0.81
N GLN A 112 8.41 5.78 -1.35
CA GLN A 112 8.79 6.31 -2.66
C GLN A 112 8.50 5.37 -3.84
N LYS A 113 7.40 4.61 -3.76
CA LYS A 113 6.87 3.83 -4.90
C LYS A 113 6.38 4.72 -6.03
N TRP A 114 5.96 5.94 -5.71
CA TRP A 114 5.46 6.95 -6.63
C TRP A 114 6.13 8.27 -6.36
N TYR A 115 6.33 9.06 -7.39
CA TYR A 115 6.84 10.42 -7.29
C TYR A 115 6.12 11.37 -8.25
N VAL A 116 6.20 12.64 -7.99
CA VAL A 116 5.66 13.67 -8.89
C VAL A 116 6.71 13.97 -9.95
N SER A 117 6.44 13.52 -11.18
CA SER A 117 7.35 13.73 -12.32
C SER A 117 7.19 15.13 -12.93
N ASP A 118 5.97 15.67 -12.88
CA ASP A 118 5.68 17.04 -13.32
C ASP A 118 4.94 17.79 -12.21
N PRO A 119 5.62 18.71 -11.49
CA PRO A 119 5.01 19.46 -10.40
C PRO A 119 3.89 20.40 -10.83
N LEU A 120 3.96 20.93 -12.04
CA LEU A 120 2.95 21.86 -12.57
C LEU A 120 1.64 21.14 -12.89
N ARG A 121 1.76 19.93 -13.45
CA ARG A 121 0.60 19.08 -13.82
C ARG A 121 0.19 18.10 -12.73
N GLN A 122 0.93 18.06 -11.61
CA GLN A 122 0.71 17.09 -10.51
C GLN A 122 0.71 15.63 -10.99
N LEU A 123 1.57 15.33 -11.96
CA LEU A 123 1.65 14.01 -12.56
C LEU A 123 2.38 13.05 -11.63
N HIS A 124 1.64 12.04 -11.13
CA HIS A 124 2.20 10.97 -10.32
C HIS A 124 2.68 9.83 -11.21
N THR A 125 3.97 9.54 -11.14
CA THR A 125 4.61 8.47 -11.90
C THR A 125 5.09 7.37 -10.96
N ARG A 126 4.91 6.12 -11.36
CA ARG A 126 5.42 4.98 -10.61
C ARG A 126 6.95 4.97 -10.70
N ASN A 127 7.60 4.83 -9.55
CA ASN A 127 9.05 4.70 -9.48
C ASN A 127 9.48 3.31 -9.96
N MET A 128 10.09 3.24 -11.13
CA MET A 128 10.60 1.99 -11.72
C MET A 128 12.11 1.80 -11.46
N GLY A 129 12.70 2.67 -10.66
CA GLY A 129 14.13 2.65 -10.31
C GLY A 129 14.83 4.01 -10.50
N GLU A 130 14.08 5.02 -10.96
CA GLU A 130 14.61 6.38 -11.17
C GLU A 130 14.99 7.07 -9.85
N LEU A 131 14.26 6.73 -8.78
CA LEU A 131 14.51 7.23 -7.43
C LEU A 131 14.70 6.08 -6.46
N THR A 132 15.51 6.29 -5.43
CA THR A 132 15.72 5.31 -4.38
C THR A 132 14.40 4.97 -3.68
N ARG A 133 14.11 3.68 -3.53
CA ARG A 133 13.03 3.19 -2.68
C ARG A 133 13.59 2.86 -1.31
N TYR A 134 12.81 3.18 -0.28
CA TYR A 134 13.19 2.91 1.10
C TYR A 134 12.29 1.82 1.67
N HIS A 135 12.89 0.74 2.17
CA HIS A 135 12.20 -0.30 2.89
C HIS A 135 12.31 -0.03 4.39
N VAL A 136 11.18 0.12 5.04
CA VAL A 136 11.08 0.34 6.49
C VAL A 136 10.38 -0.85 7.10
N GLU A 137 11.03 -1.51 8.04
CA GLU A 137 10.47 -2.67 8.73
C GLU A 137 9.66 -2.26 9.96
N GLY A 138 8.60 -3.03 10.24
CA GLY A 138 7.84 -2.87 11.47
C GLY A 138 7.11 -1.53 11.60
N CYS A 139 6.61 -0.97 10.49
CA CYS A 139 5.86 0.29 10.50
C CYS A 139 4.53 0.16 11.25
N TYR A 140 3.93 -1.04 11.24
CA TYR A 140 2.67 -1.35 11.92
C TYR A 140 2.55 -2.85 12.23
N PRO A 141 1.51 -3.25 13.02
CA PRO A 141 1.31 -4.66 13.34
C PRO A 141 1.08 -5.49 12.07
N ALA A 142 1.76 -6.63 11.96
CA ALA A 142 1.63 -7.55 10.84
C ALA A 142 0.33 -8.36 10.92
N ILE A 143 -0.36 -8.54 9.80
CA ILE A 143 -1.50 -9.45 9.65
C ILE A 143 -1.04 -10.79 9.07
N ILE A 144 -0.07 -10.75 8.16
CA ILE A 144 0.52 -11.91 7.49
C ILE A 144 1.98 -12.04 7.92
N ASP A 145 2.44 -13.25 8.18
CA ASP A 145 3.84 -13.52 8.48
C ASP A 145 4.74 -13.26 7.27
N LYS A 146 5.95 -12.73 7.53
CA LYS A 146 6.92 -12.41 6.46
C LYS A 146 7.32 -13.65 5.65
N ASN A 147 7.43 -14.80 6.29
CA ASN A 147 7.80 -16.04 5.61
C ASN A 147 6.67 -16.52 4.70
N GLU A 148 5.42 -16.46 5.15
CA GLU A 148 4.25 -16.76 4.32
C GLU A 148 4.18 -15.83 3.10
N TRP A 149 4.42 -14.55 3.31
CA TRP A 149 4.43 -13.57 2.23
C TRP A 149 5.57 -13.80 1.23
N GLN A 150 6.75 -14.23 1.68
CA GLN A 150 7.87 -14.59 0.81
C GLN A 150 7.56 -15.82 -0.04
N VAL A 151 6.97 -16.86 0.55
CA VAL A 151 6.51 -18.06 -0.19
C VAL A 151 5.49 -17.65 -1.26
N PHE A 152 4.55 -16.80 -0.91
CA PHE A 152 3.58 -16.24 -1.86
C PHE A 152 4.26 -15.54 -3.04
N ASN A 153 5.23 -14.66 -2.79
CA ASN A 153 5.93 -13.94 -3.84
C ASN A 153 6.75 -14.86 -4.76
N GLN A 154 7.30 -15.95 -4.25
CA GLN A 154 8.02 -16.95 -5.06
C GLN A 154 7.07 -17.69 -6.02
N ILE A 155 5.82 -17.90 -5.62
CA ILE A 155 4.80 -18.52 -6.47
C ILE A 155 4.28 -17.53 -7.52
N PHE A 156 4.26 -16.24 -7.19
CA PHE A 156 3.67 -15.19 -8.01
C PHE A 156 4.62 -14.62 -9.07
N LEU A 157 5.92 -14.76 -8.89
CA LEU A 157 6.98 -14.35 -9.82
C LEU A 157 7.43 -15.51 -10.69
#